data_01b500d69d14c147d2a02e52b0c5ef91
#
_entry.id   01b500d69d14c147d2a02e52b0c5ef91
#
_cell.length_a   1.000
_cell.length_b   1.000
_cell.length_c   1.000
_cell.angle_alpha   90.00
_cell.angle_beta   90.00
_cell.angle_gamma   90.00
#
_symmetry.space_group_name_H-M   'P 1'
#
loop_
_entity.id
_entity.type
_entity.pdbx_description
1 polymer ?
#
loop_
_entity_poly.entity_id
_entity_poly.type
_entity_poly.pdbx_seq_one_letter_code
_entity_poly.pdbx_strand_id
1 'polypeptide(L)'
;MLSDFQVTVPELGTIVATRRPFVVLTSNATRELSEALKRRCLYLHLDYPSAEREKAIVLSRVPEVAEQLAEQLVRTVRALRSLELRKAPSVAESIDWARTLIALGLDTLDEDAVRSTLGVVLKHHSDQTRALQQLKLAEQS
;
A
#
# COMPACT_ATOMS: atom_id res chain seq x y z
N MET A 1 17.26 3.36 -24.49
CA MET A 1 17.96 2.91 -23.26
C MET A 1 17.84 1.41 -23.01
N LEU A 2 16.66 0.80 -23.05
CA LEU A 2 16.52 -0.62 -22.75
C LEU A 2 17.02 -1.60 -23.83
N SER A 3 17.12 -1.16 -25.10
CA SER A 3 17.60 -2.01 -26.21
C SER A 3 19.09 -1.86 -26.52
N ASP A 4 19.67 -0.67 -26.32
CA ASP A 4 21.03 -0.39 -26.77
C ASP A 4 21.99 -0.15 -25.61
N PHE A 5 21.50 -0.17 -24.35
CA PHE A 5 22.25 0.07 -23.14
C PHE A 5 23.15 1.32 -23.19
N GLN A 6 22.63 2.38 -23.82
CA GLN A 6 23.29 3.66 -23.97
C GLN A 6 22.39 4.82 -23.58
N VAL A 7 22.97 5.90 -23.12
CA VAL A 7 22.31 7.16 -22.78
C VAL A 7 23.03 8.29 -23.49
N THR A 8 22.28 9.12 -24.21
CA THR A 8 22.83 10.34 -24.79
C THR A 8 22.55 11.51 -23.85
N VAL A 9 23.62 12.12 -23.36
CA VAL A 9 23.58 13.35 -22.54
C VAL A 9 24.00 14.50 -23.45
N PRO A 10 23.20 15.57 -23.63
CA PRO A 10 23.50 16.63 -24.59
C PRO A 10 24.91 17.21 -24.47
N GLU A 11 25.44 17.29 -23.25
CA GLU A 11 26.75 17.92 -22.95
C GLU A 11 27.91 16.91 -22.91
N LEU A 12 27.62 15.63 -22.78
CA LEU A 12 28.64 14.57 -22.62
C LEU A 12 28.66 13.56 -23.77
N GLY A 13 27.77 13.69 -24.74
CA GLY A 13 27.62 12.74 -25.84
C GLY A 13 26.93 11.43 -25.42
N THR A 14 27.18 10.37 -26.19
CA THR A 14 26.59 9.06 -25.95
C THR A 14 27.47 8.22 -25.03
N ILE A 15 26.93 7.84 -23.89
CA ILE A 15 27.58 6.97 -22.92
C ILE A 15 27.03 5.56 -23.09
N VAL A 16 27.88 4.60 -23.38
CA VAL A 16 27.51 3.19 -23.56
C VAL A 16 27.84 2.43 -22.28
N ALA A 17 26.95 1.54 -21.86
CA ALA A 17 27.20 0.71 -20.70
C ALA A 17 28.34 -0.29 -20.98
N THR A 18 29.29 -0.40 -20.08
CA THR A 18 30.42 -1.36 -20.17
C THR A 18 29.98 -2.79 -19.86
N ARG A 19 28.86 -2.94 -19.14
CA ARG A 19 28.20 -4.23 -18.83
C ARG A 19 26.69 -4.06 -18.96
N ARG A 20 26.00 -5.12 -19.37
CA ARG A 20 24.53 -5.12 -19.40
C ARG A 20 23.99 -4.99 -17.98
N PRO A 21 23.24 -3.90 -17.65
CA PRO A 21 22.65 -3.75 -16.33
C PRO A 21 21.44 -4.68 -16.18
N PHE A 22 21.22 -5.19 -14.98
CA PHE A 22 19.93 -5.75 -14.60
C PHE A 22 19.02 -4.58 -14.17
N VAL A 23 17.89 -4.41 -14.84
CA VAL A 23 16.99 -3.27 -14.61
C VAL A 23 15.66 -3.78 -14.07
N VAL A 24 15.24 -3.23 -12.94
CA VAL A 24 13.91 -3.44 -12.36
C VAL A 24 13.13 -2.14 -12.46
N LEU A 25 11.96 -2.20 -13.09
CA LEU A 25 11.02 -1.08 -13.16
C LEU A 25 9.85 -1.39 -12.24
N THR A 26 9.50 -0.44 -11.38
CA THR A 26 8.33 -0.55 -10.49
C THR A 26 7.27 0.45 -10.89
N SER A 27 6.01 0.05 -10.79
CA SER A 27 4.86 0.90 -11.00
C SER A 27 3.81 0.62 -9.94
N ASN A 28 3.15 1.67 -9.44
CA ASN A 28 2.04 1.57 -8.48
C ASN A 28 0.67 1.42 -9.15
N ALA A 29 0.63 1.05 -10.42
CA ALA A 29 -0.58 0.88 -11.24
C ALA A 29 -1.47 2.13 -11.38
N THR A 30 -1.03 3.31 -10.94
CA THR A 30 -1.80 4.57 -11.12
C THR A 30 -1.80 5.06 -12.58
N ARG A 31 -0.86 4.56 -13.38
CA ARG A 31 -0.82 4.75 -14.84
C ARG A 31 -0.52 3.41 -15.49
N GLU A 32 -1.24 3.12 -16.57
CA GLU A 32 -0.91 1.96 -17.40
C GLU A 32 0.51 2.12 -17.98
N LEU A 33 1.30 1.06 -17.85
CA LEU A 33 2.58 0.98 -18.54
C LEU A 33 2.33 0.90 -20.05
N SER A 34 3.10 1.67 -20.82
CA SER A 34 2.96 1.63 -22.28
C SER A 34 3.19 0.21 -22.80
N GLU A 35 2.44 -0.17 -23.84
CA GLU A 35 2.61 -1.49 -24.49
C GLU A 35 4.04 -1.71 -24.99
N ALA A 36 4.71 -0.64 -25.44
CA ALA A 36 6.10 -0.70 -25.86
C ALA A 36 7.05 -1.10 -24.70
N LEU A 37 6.74 -0.69 -23.47
CA LEU A 37 7.51 -1.05 -22.27
C LEU A 37 7.19 -2.49 -21.85
N LYS A 38 5.91 -2.86 -21.81
CA LYS A 38 5.46 -4.23 -21.45
C LYS A 38 6.11 -5.28 -22.37
N ARG A 39 6.21 -5.02 -23.68
CA ARG A 39 6.82 -5.93 -24.66
C ARG A 39 8.32 -6.11 -24.49
N ARG A 40 9.01 -5.19 -23.81
CA ARG A 40 10.47 -5.21 -23.61
C ARG A 40 10.89 -5.72 -22.23
N CYS A 41 9.93 -5.98 -21.34
CA CYS A 41 10.16 -6.38 -19.96
C CYS A 41 9.42 -7.68 -19.67
N LEU A 42 9.93 -8.45 -18.72
CA LEU A 42 9.12 -9.43 -18.03
C LEU A 42 8.18 -8.65 -17.09
N TYR A 43 6.89 -8.91 -17.19
CA TYR A 43 5.88 -8.26 -16.37
C TYR A 43 5.47 -9.17 -15.22
N LEU A 44 5.55 -8.64 -14.01
CA LEU A 44 5.06 -9.29 -12.82
C LEU A 44 4.03 -8.38 -12.14
N HIS A 45 2.81 -8.86 -12.01
CA HIS A 45 1.79 -8.20 -11.19
C HIS A 45 1.89 -8.73 -9.76
N LEU A 46 1.88 -7.82 -8.79
CA LEU A 46 1.87 -8.16 -7.36
C LEU A 46 0.56 -7.68 -6.76
N ASP A 47 -0.28 -8.64 -6.37
CA ASP A 47 -1.51 -8.38 -5.63
C ASP A 47 -1.24 -8.04 -4.15
N TYR A 48 -2.29 -7.60 -3.46
CA TYR A 48 -2.23 -7.50 -2.00
C TYR A 48 -1.90 -8.85 -1.37
N PRO A 49 -1.09 -8.86 -0.29
CA PRO A 49 -0.78 -10.10 0.41
C PRO A 49 -2.03 -10.72 1.05
N SER A 50 -1.95 -12.01 1.40
CA SER A 50 -2.98 -12.63 2.24
C SER A 50 -3.04 -11.95 3.61
N ALA A 51 -4.15 -12.15 4.35
CA ALA A 51 -4.30 -11.57 5.69
C ALA A 51 -3.17 -12.00 6.64
N GLU A 52 -2.80 -13.28 6.60
CA GLU A 52 -1.73 -13.84 7.44
C GLU A 52 -0.38 -13.20 7.07
N ARG A 53 -0.13 -13.05 5.78
CA ARG A 53 1.10 -12.42 5.29
C ARG A 53 1.17 -10.95 5.66
N GLU A 54 0.06 -10.21 5.53
CA GLU A 54 -0.01 -8.79 5.91
C GLU A 54 0.16 -8.62 7.41
N LYS A 55 -0.48 -9.47 8.25
CA LYS A 55 -0.26 -9.50 9.70
C LYS A 55 1.21 -9.73 10.04
N ALA A 56 1.85 -10.70 9.42
CA ALA A 56 3.27 -10.97 9.63
C ALA A 56 4.16 -9.77 9.24
N ILE A 57 3.82 -9.06 8.17
CA ILE A 57 4.52 -7.83 7.76
C ILE A 57 4.35 -6.74 8.82
N VAL A 58 3.12 -6.50 9.31
CA VAL A 58 2.85 -5.49 10.34
C VAL A 58 3.64 -5.82 11.61
N LEU A 59 3.58 -7.04 12.12
CA LEU A 59 4.33 -7.49 13.30
C LEU A 59 5.85 -7.35 13.14
N SER A 60 6.36 -7.65 11.94
CA SER A 60 7.79 -7.48 11.65
C SER A 60 8.24 -6.03 11.59
N ARG A 61 7.36 -5.10 11.17
CA ARG A 61 7.66 -3.67 10.99
C ARG A 61 7.35 -2.81 12.19
N VAL A 62 6.48 -3.30 13.07
CA VAL A 62 6.04 -2.66 14.31
C VAL A 62 6.06 -3.71 15.43
N PRO A 63 7.24 -4.08 15.95
CA PRO A 63 7.37 -5.16 16.93
C PRO A 63 6.61 -4.92 18.23
N GLU A 64 6.30 -3.66 18.53
CA GLU A 64 5.56 -3.25 19.73
C GLU A 64 4.06 -3.53 19.64
N VAL A 65 3.53 -3.80 18.45
CA VAL A 65 2.10 -4.05 18.25
C VAL A 65 1.74 -5.44 18.76
N ALA A 66 0.70 -5.53 19.59
CA ALA A 66 0.17 -6.82 20.02
C ALA A 66 -0.44 -7.59 18.83
N GLU A 67 -0.29 -8.90 18.85
CA GLU A 67 -0.78 -9.77 17.76
C GLU A 67 -2.29 -9.58 17.50
N GLN A 68 -3.07 -9.43 18.58
CA GLN A 68 -4.52 -9.21 18.50
C GLN A 68 -4.86 -7.88 17.80
N LEU A 69 -4.12 -6.80 18.13
CA LEU A 69 -4.31 -5.50 17.48
C LEU A 69 -3.93 -5.55 16.00
N ALA A 70 -2.81 -6.23 15.66
CA ALA A 70 -2.40 -6.43 14.29
C ALA A 70 -3.45 -7.19 13.47
N GLU A 71 -4.09 -8.19 14.06
CA GLU A 71 -5.18 -8.95 13.42
C GLU A 71 -6.42 -8.09 13.18
N GLN A 72 -6.85 -7.31 14.19
CA GLN A 72 -7.98 -6.37 14.06
C GLN A 72 -7.70 -5.34 12.96
N LEU A 73 -6.49 -4.76 12.95
CA LEU A 73 -6.06 -3.79 11.95
C LEU A 73 -6.11 -4.38 10.54
N VAL A 74 -5.52 -5.54 10.31
CA VAL A 74 -5.50 -6.19 8.99
C VAL A 74 -6.93 -6.52 8.53
N ARG A 75 -7.79 -7.01 9.43
CA ARG A 75 -9.21 -7.27 9.14
C ARG A 75 -9.91 -5.99 8.68
N THR A 76 -9.73 -4.90 9.41
CA THR A 76 -10.34 -3.61 9.08
C THR A 76 -9.81 -3.05 7.76
N VAL A 77 -8.50 -3.08 7.53
CA VAL A 77 -7.90 -2.63 6.24
C VAL A 77 -8.45 -3.44 5.06
N ARG A 78 -8.60 -4.75 5.21
CA ARG A 78 -9.19 -5.60 4.17
C ARG A 78 -10.65 -5.27 3.91
N ALA A 79 -11.43 -5.00 4.96
CA ALA A 79 -12.81 -4.54 4.82
C ALA A 79 -12.86 -3.17 4.08
N LEU A 80 -11.97 -2.24 4.40
CA LEU A 80 -11.86 -0.97 3.68
C LEU A 80 -11.53 -1.18 2.20
N ARG A 81 -10.64 -2.12 1.85
CA ARG A 81 -10.29 -2.43 0.45
C ARG A 81 -11.45 -3.02 -0.35
N SER A 82 -12.43 -3.66 0.32
CA SER A 82 -13.63 -4.17 -0.35
C SER A 82 -14.66 -3.08 -0.68
N LEU A 83 -14.47 -1.88 -0.16
CA LEU A 83 -15.32 -0.73 -0.49
C LEU A 83 -14.86 -0.09 -1.81
N GLU A 84 -15.79 0.53 -2.53
CA GLU A 84 -15.50 1.33 -3.71
C GLU A 84 -14.86 2.67 -3.31
N LEU A 85 -13.59 2.64 -2.90
CA LEU A 85 -12.84 3.81 -2.50
C LEU A 85 -12.10 4.42 -3.70
N ARG A 86 -11.93 5.73 -3.66
CA ARG A 86 -11.09 6.45 -4.62
C ARG A 86 -9.63 5.96 -4.58
N LYS A 87 -9.15 5.63 -3.37
CA LYS A 87 -7.84 5.03 -3.15
C LYS A 87 -7.92 4.02 -2.01
N ALA A 88 -7.82 2.74 -2.36
CA ALA A 88 -7.72 1.67 -1.37
C ALA A 88 -6.39 1.76 -0.60
N PRO A 89 -6.38 1.46 0.73
CA PRO A 89 -5.17 1.50 1.53
C PRO A 89 -4.19 0.39 1.10
N SER A 90 -2.90 0.75 1.01
CA SER A 90 -1.81 -0.17 0.76
C SER A 90 -1.30 -0.81 2.06
N VAL A 91 -0.32 -1.71 1.94
CA VAL A 91 0.37 -2.31 3.10
C VAL A 91 1.17 -1.25 3.89
N ALA A 92 1.66 -0.21 3.21
CA ALA A 92 2.35 0.89 3.89
C ALA A 92 1.41 1.64 4.84
N GLU A 93 0.18 1.95 4.40
CA GLU A 93 -0.82 2.56 5.26
C GLU A 93 -1.20 1.64 6.45
N SER A 94 -1.20 0.32 6.28
CA SER A 94 -1.41 -0.63 7.40
C SER A 94 -0.31 -0.50 8.46
N ILE A 95 0.95 -0.40 8.04
CA ILE A 95 2.10 -0.23 8.93
C ILE A 95 2.02 1.12 9.65
N ASP A 96 1.72 2.20 8.91
CA ASP A 96 1.63 3.54 9.48
C ASP A 96 0.46 3.65 10.47
N TRP A 97 -0.64 2.96 10.20
CA TRP A 97 -1.76 2.89 11.14
C TRP A 97 -1.38 2.16 12.43
N ALA A 98 -0.71 1.00 12.33
CA ALA A 98 -0.20 0.29 13.49
C ALA A 98 0.70 1.17 14.36
N ARG A 99 1.64 1.90 13.76
CA ARG A 99 2.51 2.85 14.47
C ARG A 99 1.72 3.95 15.17
N THR A 100 0.69 4.48 14.49
CA THR A 100 -0.15 5.53 15.06
C THR A 100 -0.94 5.02 16.26
N LEU A 101 -1.53 3.82 16.18
CA LEU A 101 -2.25 3.21 17.30
C LEU A 101 -1.35 3.03 18.51
N ILE A 102 -0.14 2.51 18.32
CA ILE A 102 0.85 2.39 19.41
C ILE A 102 1.24 3.75 19.99
N ALA A 103 1.51 4.74 19.13
CA ALA A 103 1.87 6.09 19.58
C ALA A 103 0.76 6.78 20.39
N LEU A 104 -0.51 6.43 20.14
CA LEU A 104 -1.68 6.90 20.89
C LEU A 104 -2.00 6.04 22.12
N GLY A 105 -1.26 4.95 22.37
CA GLY A 105 -1.50 4.04 23.49
C GLY A 105 -2.78 3.22 23.34
N LEU A 106 -3.21 2.92 22.11
CA LEU A 106 -4.41 2.16 21.82
C LEU A 106 -4.06 0.67 21.65
N ASP A 107 -4.64 -0.17 22.50
CA ASP A 107 -4.42 -1.61 22.50
C ASP A 107 -5.47 -2.39 21.71
N THR A 108 -6.56 -1.71 21.31
CA THR A 108 -7.68 -2.29 20.57
C THR A 108 -8.10 -1.33 19.44
N LEU A 109 -8.65 -1.88 18.38
CA LEU A 109 -9.20 -1.13 17.26
C LEU A 109 -10.72 -1.19 17.30
N ASP A 110 -11.31 -0.51 18.29
CA ASP A 110 -12.75 -0.31 18.40
C ASP A 110 -13.25 0.81 17.46
N GLU A 111 -14.54 1.09 17.46
CA GLU A 111 -15.15 2.10 16.59
C GLU A 111 -14.57 3.49 16.81
N ASP A 112 -14.34 3.90 18.05
CA ASP A 112 -13.81 5.22 18.38
C ASP A 112 -12.36 5.35 17.93
N ALA A 113 -11.54 4.30 18.14
CA ALA A 113 -10.18 4.22 17.65
C ALA A 113 -10.13 4.29 16.11
N VAL A 114 -11.00 3.55 15.41
CA VAL A 114 -11.11 3.62 13.95
C VAL A 114 -11.50 5.03 13.53
N ARG A 115 -12.56 5.61 14.12
CA ARG A 115 -13.07 6.93 13.77
C ARG A 115 -12.02 8.03 13.92
N SER A 116 -11.27 8.02 15.02
CA SER A 116 -10.26 9.03 15.34
C SER A 116 -8.99 8.89 14.50
N THR A 117 -8.66 7.68 14.03
CA THR A 117 -7.41 7.39 13.32
C THR A 117 -7.57 7.06 11.84
N LEU A 118 -8.81 6.97 11.33
CA LEU A 118 -9.09 6.59 9.94
C LEU A 118 -8.35 7.45 8.89
N GLY A 119 -8.10 8.73 9.21
CA GLY A 119 -7.34 9.65 8.36
C GLY A 119 -5.89 9.23 8.11
N VAL A 120 -5.35 8.29 8.90
CA VAL A 120 -4.02 7.72 8.65
C VAL A 120 -4.03 6.86 7.40
N VAL A 121 -5.07 6.07 7.20
CA VAL A 121 -5.21 5.10 6.10
C VAL A 121 -5.95 5.68 4.90
N LEU A 122 -6.96 6.52 5.12
CA LEU A 122 -7.77 7.13 4.08
C LEU A 122 -7.51 8.63 4.00
N LYS A 123 -6.83 9.07 2.93
CA LYS A 123 -6.44 10.49 2.76
C LYS A 123 -7.53 11.34 2.12
N HIS A 124 -8.54 10.73 1.50
CA HIS A 124 -9.64 11.43 0.87
C HIS A 124 -10.85 11.48 1.80
N HIS A 125 -11.41 12.67 2.02
CA HIS A 125 -12.58 12.84 2.89
C HIS A 125 -13.80 12.02 2.43
N SER A 126 -14.02 11.92 1.12
CA SER A 126 -15.08 11.09 0.54
C SER A 126 -14.96 9.61 0.94
N ASP A 127 -13.73 9.09 0.97
CA ASP A 127 -13.44 7.71 1.34
C ASP A 127 -13.66 7.47 2.84
N GLN A 128 -13.25 8.45 3.68
CA GLN A 128 -13.51 8.41 5.13
C GLN A 128 -15.01 8.39 5.43
N THR A 129 -15.78 9.26 4.78
CA THR A 129 -17.23 9.33 4.95
C THR A 129 -17.90 8.00 4.56
N ARG A 130 -17.52 7.43 3.42
CA ARG A 130 -18.04 6.15 2.96
C ARG A 130 -17.70 5.02 3.93
N ALA A 131 -16.46 4.95 4.41
CA ALA A 131 -16.02 3.95 5.38
C ALA A 131 -16.81 4.03 6.70
N LEU A 132 -16.99 5.23 7.24
CA LEU A 132 -17.78 5.44 8.47
C LEU A 132 -19.26 5.10 8.32
N GLN A 133 -19.84 5.33 7.14
CA GLN A 133 -21.22 4.92 6.86
C GLN A 133 -21.37 3.40 6.87
N GLN A 134 -20.43 2.67 6.28
CA GLN A 134 -20.44 1.21 6.24
C GLN A 134 -20.21 0.58 7.62
N LEU A 135 -19.36 1.16 8.45
CA LEU A 135 -19.16 0.72 9.84
C LEU A 135 -20.47 0.84 10.64
N LYS A 136 -21.21 1.96 10.52
CA LYS A 136 -22.50 2.15 11.18
C LYS A 136 -23.59 1.17 10.73
N LEU A 137 -23.60 0.78 9.46
CA LEU A 137 -24.56 -0.19 8.93
C LEU A 137 -24.28 -1.61 9.43
N ALA A 138 -23.01 -1.95 9.65
CA ALA A 138 -22.61 -3.25 10.17
C ALA A 138 -23.00 -3.46 11.65
N GLU A 139 -23.17 -2.38 12.43
CA GLU A 139 -23.61 -2.44 13.82
C GLU A 139 -25.14 -2.56 13.98
N GLN A 140 -25.90 -2.19 12.95
CA GLN A 140 -27.36 -2.23 12.95
C GLN A 140 -27.93 -3.53 12.38
N SER A 141 -27.08 -4.46 11.94
CA SER A 141 -27.43 -5.75 11.34
C SER A 141 -27.05 -6.90 12.24
#